data_1ad8e0778e671162707dff3c4e0ad523
#
_entry.id   1ad8e0778e671162707dff3c4e0ad523
#
_cell.length_a   1.000
_cell.length_b   1.000
_cell.length_c   1.000
_cell.angle_alpha   90.00
_cell.angle_beta   90.00
_cell.angle_gamma   90.00
#
_symmetry.space_group_name_H-M   'P 1'
#
loop_
_entity.id
_entity.type
_entity.pdbx_description
1 polymer ?
#
loop_
_entity_poly.entity_id
_entity_poly.type
_entity_poly.pdbx_seq_one_letter_code
_entity_poly.pdbx_strand_id
1 'polypeptide(L)'
;DEAATIDACRKIEAYFGFPAPNELVQKAEIPGGMYSNMVAQLKQLKAEDILPRAMELIPSVRLAAGLPPLVTPTSQIVGAQAVNCALDEKAGRPMYTNKSSQFVGLVKGEYGHTPVKIDPEFRFKICGVREETHYDTSKYQMQPNPELPEAGGVKLAADEKEVLLLELFPLVAKTFLTNMKVKAYEASKPAEPAAKAGETPAGETQAVITGNVVTAPLPGRIIELKVKVGDAVKAGQEVAVLEAMKMENEINSHKTGRVGMIAVKTGDAVNTGDVLLTVE
;
A
#
# COMPACT_ATOMS: atom_id res chain seq x y z
N ASP A 1 25.67 -13.68 38.57
CA ASP A 1 26.86 -13.06 37.96
C ASP A 1 26.56 -12.79 36.48
N GLU A 2 26.58 -11.50 36.08
CA GLU A 2 26.24 -11.03 34.75
C GLU A 2 27.10 -11.69 33.63
N ALA A 3 28.40 -11.81 33.90
CA ALA A 3 29.33 -12.44 32.95
C ALA A 3 29.00 -13.92 32.71
N ALA A 4 28.63 -14.67 33.72
CA ALA A 4 28.21 -16.06 33.58
C ALA A 4 26.89 -16.20 32.82
N THR A 5 25.96 -15.27 33.02
CA THR A 5 24.69 -15.24 32.30
C THR A 5 24.92 -14.94 30.81
N ILE A 6 25.76 -13.96 30.48
CA ILE A 6 26.13 -13.62 29.11
C ILE A 6 26.80 -14.80 28.39
N ASP A 7 27.75 -15.50 29.10
CA ASP A 7 28.42 -16.66 28.54
C ASP A 7 27.43 -17.81 28.25
N ALA A 8 26.51 -18.06 29.18
CA ALA A 8 25.45 -19.06 29.00
C ALA A 8 24.54 -18.71 27.80
N CYS A 9 24.11 -17.44 27.66
CA CYS A 9 23.33 -16.99 26.50
C CYS A 9 24.08 -17.18 25.19
N ARG A 10 25.37 -16.81 25.12
CA ARG A 10 26.19 -17.01 23.92
C ARG A 10 26.33 -18.48 23.52
N LYS A 11 26.44 -19.39 24.50
CA LYS A 11 26.47 -20.83 24.23
C LYS A 11 25.15 -21.35 23.66
N ILE A 12 24.02 -20.84 24.18
CA ILE A 12 22.69 -21.16 23.64
C ILE A 12 22.52 -20.62 22.22
N GLU A 13 22.90 -19.37 21.98
CA GLU A 13 22.86 -18.75 20.65
C GLU A 13 23.69 -19.55 19.62
N ALA A 14 24.91 -19.93 20.02
CA ALA A 14 25.79 -20.73 19.15
C ALA A 14 25.20 -22.13 18.88
N TYR A 15 24.61 -22.78 19.89
CA TYR A 15 24.02 -24.10 19.76
C TYR A 15 22.81 -24.11 18.79
N PHE A 16 21.97 -23.10 18.85
CA PHE A 16 20.79 -22.97 17.98
C PHE A 16 21.07 -22.23 16.68
N GLY A 17 22.28 -21.71 16.49
CA GLY A 17 22.65 -20.97 15.29
C GLY A 17 21.87 -19.65 15.14
N PHE A 18 21.56 -18.97 16.25
CA PHE A 18 20.91 -17.67 16.19
C PHE A 18 21.82 -16.64 15.51
N PRO A 19 21.27 -15.80 14.62
CA PRO A 19 22.05 -14.77 13.96
C PRO A 19 22.54 -13.73 14.99
N ALA A 20 23.70 -13.14 14.74
CA ALA A 20 24.21 -12.03 15.55
C ALA A 20 23.22 -10.86 15.58
N PRO A 21 23.19 -10.06 16.65
CA PRO A 21 22.37 -8.87 16.72
C PRO A 21 22.62 -7.94 15.55
N ASN A 22 21.55 -7.42 14.95
CA ASN A 22 21.64 -6.51 13.81
C ASN A 22 21.80 -5.06 14.31
N GLU A 23 22.99 -4.47 14.09
CA GLU A 23 23.28 -3.09 14.51
C GLU A 23 22.35 -2.04 13.87
N LEU A 24 21.85 -2.27 12.66
CA LEU A 24 20.90 -1.36 12.02
C LEU A 24 19.58 -1.31 12.79
N VAL A 25 19.10 -2.46 13.26
CA VAL A 25 17.88 -2.54 14.09
C VAL A 25 18.06 -1.77 15.39
N GLN A 26 19.22 -1.95 16.03
CA GLN A 26 19.54 -1.27 17.28
C GLN A 26 19.65 0.25 17.10
N LYS A 27 20.35 0.71 16.05
CA LYS A 27 20.49 2.14 15.73
C LYS A 27 19.17 2.81 15.33
N ALA A 28 18.29 2.08 14.65
CA ALA A 28 16.97 2.57 14.26
C ALA A 28 15.94 2.53 15.42
N GLU A 29 16.29 1.94 16.56
CA GLU A 29 15.41 1.81 17.75
C GLU A 29 14.05 1.17 17.43
N ILE A 30 14.04 0.17 16.57
CA ILE A 30 12.81 -0.47 16.11
C ILE A 30 12.61 -1.85 16.73
N PRO A 31 11.34 -2.29 16.91
CA PRO A 31 11.04 -3.67 17.30
C PRO A 31 11.50 -4.68 16.25
N GLY A 32 12.04 -5.82 16.69
CA GLY A 32 12.50 -6.88 15.77
C GLY A 32 11.43 -7.38 14.81
N GLY A 33 10.17 -7.44 15.23
CA GLY A 33 9.04 -7.80 14.38
C GLY A 33 8.80 -6.79 13.23
N MET A 34 9.03 -5.50 13.49
CA MET A 34 8.96 -4.48 12.43
C MET A 34 10.05 -4.71 11.38
N TYR A 35 11.28 -4.95 11.81
CA TYR A 35 12.40 -5.26 10.92
C TYR A 35 12.14 -6.50 10.06
N SER A 36 11.73 -7.60 10.69
CA SER A 36 11.46 -8.87 9.98
C SER A 36 10.37 -8.70 8.92
N ASN A 37 9.31 -7.93 9.23
CA ASN A 37 8.25 -7.62 8.26
C ASN A 37 8.76 -6.77 7.09
N MET A 38 9.56 -5.72 7.35
CA MET A 38 10.15 -4.89 6.31
C MET A 38 11.06 -5.71 5.38
N VAL A 39 11.92 -6.54 5.94
CA VAL A 39 12.81 -7.43 5.16
C VAL A 39 12.00 -8.39 4.29
N ALA A 40 10.99 -9.06 4.85
CA ALA A 40 10.17 -10.01 4.11
C ALA A 40 9.44 -9.33 2.93
N GLN A 41 8.88 -8.15 3.17
CA GLN A 41 8.17 -7.39 2.14
C GLN A 41 9.10 -6.87 1.05
N LEU A 42 10.24 -6.27 1.42
CA LEU A 42 11.23 -5.78 0.44
C LEU A 42 11.82 -6.91 -0.40
N LYS A 43 12.02 -8.11 0.17
CA LYS A 43 12.39 -9.31 -0.60
C LYS A 43 11.33 -9.69 -1.64
N GLN A 44 10.06 -9.70 -1.26
CA GLN A 44 8.96 -9.97 -2.21
C GLN A 44 8.93 -8.96 -3.36
N LEU A 45 9.26 -7.71 -3.06
CA LEU A 45 9.27 -6.60 -4.01
C LEU A 45 10.61 -6.47 -4.77
N LYS A 46 11.61 -7.33 -4.48
CA LYS A 46 12.97 -7.27 -5.04
C LYS A 46 13.63 -5.89 -4.88
N ALA A 47 13.42 -5.28 -3.72
CA ALA A 47 13.85 -3.91 -3.38
C ALA A 47 14.69 -3.88 -2.09
N GLU A 48 15.45 -4.93 -1.80
CA GLU A 48 16.24 -5.07 -0.57
C GLU A 48 17.34 -4.00 -0.44
N ASP A 49 17.81 -3.47 -1.56
CA ASP A 49 18.81 -2.40 -1.61
C ASP A 49 18.38 -1.10 -0.90
N ILE A 50 17.07 -0.90 -0.73
CA ILE A 50 16.50 0.28 -0.07
C ILE A 50 16.51 0.14 1.46
N LEU A 51 16.57 -1.08 1.98
CA LEU A 51 16.41 -1.36 3.41
C LEU A 51 17.37 -0.55 4.30
N PRO A 52 18.69 -0.47 4.04
CA PRO A 52 19.61 0.28 4.90
C PRO A 52 19.20 1.76 5.01
N ARG A 53 18.86 2.39 3.89
CA ARG A 53 18.45 3.80 3.87
C ARG A 53 17.10 4.03 4.56
N ALA A 54 16.13 3.13 4.33
CA ALA A 54 14.85 3.19 5.02
C ALA A 54 15.03 3.09 6.54
N MET A 55 15.90 2.21 7.02
CA MET A 55 16.22 2.06 8.45
C MET A 55 16.81 3.35 9.04
N GLU A 56 17.72 4.02 8.34
CA GLU A 56 18.29 5.30 8.77
C GLU A 56 17.24 6.43 8.84
N LEU A 57 16.21 6.37 8.01
CA LEU A 57 15.15 7.38 7.97
C LEU A 57 14.07 7.19 9.04
N ILE A 58 13.92 5.98 9.62
CA ILE A 58 12.87 5.69 10.60
C ILE A 58 12.85 6.69 11.77
N PRO A 59 13.96 7.00 12.45
CA PRO A 59 13.93 7.95 13.57
C PRO A 59 13.42 9.34 13.15
N SER A 60 13.83 9.85 12.00
CA SER A 60 13.41 11.16 11.50
C SER A 60 11.94 11.18 11.08
N VAL A 61 11.47 10.14 10.39
CA VAL A 61 10.06 9.99 10.00
C VAL A 61 9.18 9.84 11.24
N ARG A 62 9.61 9.07 12.23
CA ARG A 62 8.92 8.91 13.51
C ARG A 62 8.81 10.24 14.26
N LEU A 63 9.90 11.00 14.33
CA LEU A 63 9.92 12.33 14.98
C LEU A 63 8.97 13.29 14.25
N ALA A 64 9.01 13.34 12.93
CA ALA A 64 8.13 14.19 12.12
C ALA A 64 6.65 13.83 12.30
N ALA A 65 6.35 12.55 12.56
CA ALA A 65 5.01 12.06 12.85
C ALA A 65 4.57 12.23 14.33
N GLY A 66 5.33 12.96 15.16
CA GLY A 66 4.98 13.23 16.56
C GLY A 66 5.36 12.13 17.55
N LEU A 67 6.39 11.34 17.24
CA LEU A 67 6.91 10.23 18.07
C LEU A 67 5.86 9.18 18.44
N PRO A 68 5.06 8.65 17.50
CA PRO A 68 4.13 7.59 17.84
C PRO A 68 4.87 6.36 18.40
N PRO A 69 4.25 5.59 19.31
CA PRO A 69 4.82 4.34 19.79
C PRO A 69 4.97 3.35 18.62
N LEU A 70 6.12 2.65 18.55
CA LEU A 70 6.36 1.67 17.49
C LEU A 70 5.73 0.31 17.81
N VAL A 71 4.41 0.30 17.93
CA VAL A 71 3.56 -0.89 18.07
C VAL A 71 2.60 -0.96 16.89
N THR A 72 1.96 -2.09 16.65
CA THR A 72 0.95 -2.21 15.59
C THR A 72 -0.27 -1.33 15.89
N PRO A 73 -0.77 -0.51 14.95
CA PRO A 73 -0.36 -0.42 13.54
C PRO A 73 0.75 0.62 13.26
N THR A 74 1.07 1.51 14.18
CA THR A 74 1.93 2.69 13.98
C THR A 74 3.35 2.35 13.56
N SER A 75 3.91 1.22 14.04
CA SER A 75 5.21 0.72 13.58
C SER A 75 5.23 0.43 12.07
N GLN A 76 4.15 -0.16 11.53
CA GLN A 76 4.03 -0.42 10.10
C GLN A 76 3.86 0.87 9.30
N ILE A 77 3.06 1.82 9.81
CA ILE A 77 2.83 3.12 9.17
C ILE A 77 4.15 3.89 9.03
N VAL A 78 4.92 3.98 10.12
CA VAL A 78 6.23 4.67 10.13
C VAL A 78 7.23 3.94 9.23
N GLY A 79 7.28 2.61 9.28
CA GLY A 79 8.18 1.79 8.46
C GLY A 79 7.89 1.94 6.96
N ALA A 80 6.63 1.82 6.55
CA ALA A 80 6.23 2.01 5.17
C ALA A 80 6.55 3.42 4.66
N GLN A 81 6.32 4.45 5.49
CA GLN A 81 6.65 5.81 5.10
C GLN A 81 8.16 6.04 5.00
N ALA A 82 8.97 5.43 5.85
CA ALA A 82 10.42 5.50 5.74
C ALA A 82 10.92 4.86 4.42
N VAL A 83 10.33 3.74 4.01
CA VAL A 83 10.60 3.13 2.69
C VAL A 83 10.18 4.06 1.56
N ASN A 84 9.01 4.67 1.62
CA ASN A 84 8.55 5.63 0.62
C ASN A 84 9.51 6.83 0.50
N CYS A 85 10.00 7.36 1.62
CA CYS A 85 10.98 8.44 1.63
C CYS A 85 12.32 8.01 1.02
N ALA A 86 12.81 6.81 1.30
CA ALA A 86 14.03 6.28 0.70
C ALA A 86 13.89 6.08 -0.82
N LEU A 87 12.72 5.66 -1.29
CA LEU A 87 12.38 5.57 -2.71
C LEU A 87 12.31 6.94 -3.38
N ASP A 88 11.75 7.94 -2.70
CA ASP A 88 11.72 9.31 -3.21
C ASP A 88 13.14 9.85 -3.39
N GLU A 89 14.01 9.67 -2.40
CA GLU A 89 15.41 10.07 -2.49
C GLU A 89 16.15 9.36 -3.64
N LYS A 90 15.98 8.04 -3.76
CA LYS A 90 16.58 7.24 -4.84
C LYS A 90 16.14 7.72 -6.22
N ALA A 91 14.90 8.19 -6.33
CA ALA A 91 14.34 8.73 -7.57
C ALA A 91 14.60 10.24 -7.77
N GLY A 92 15.39 10.89 -6.90
CA GLY A 92 15.67 12.34 -6.95
C GLY A 92 14.44 13.20 -6.64
N ARG A 93 13.45 12.69 -5.96
CA ARG A 93 12.23 13.42 -5.57
C ARG A 93 12.36 13.94 -4.13
N PRO A 94 11.65 15.01 -3.78
CA PRO A 94 11.57 15.46 -2.39
C PRO A 94 10.96 14.38 -1.49
N MET A 95 11.46 14.24 -0.27
CA MET A 95 10.87 13.35 0.74
C MET A 95 9.38 13.67 0.95
N TYR A 96 8.60 12.62 1.21
CA TYR A 96 7.14 12.68 1.35
C TYR A 96 6.38 13.04 0.07
N THR A 97 6.98 12.83 -1.12
CA THR A 97 6.25 12.85 -2.39
C THR A 97 5.28 11.68 -2.44
N ASN A 98 5.76 10.47 -2.08
CA ASN A 98 4.92 9.29 -1.89
C ASN A 98 4.51 9.19 -0.42
N LYS A 99 3.20 9.15 -0.18
CA LYS A 99 2.61 9.08 1.16
C LYS A 99 1.60 7.97 1.19
N SER A 100 1.61 7.14 2.24
CA SER A 100 0.53 6.20 2.48
C SER A 100 -0.67 6.92 3.10
N SER A 101 -1.88 6.48 2.78
CA SER A 101 -3.12 7.02 3.35
C SER A 101 -3.10 6.94 4.88
N GLN A 102 -2.55 5.86 5.43
CA GLN A 102 -2.41 5.67 6.86
C GLN A 102 -1.42 6.65 7.51
N PHE A 103 -0.32 7.00 6.82
CA PHE A 103 0.59 8.04 7.31
C PHE A 103 -0.06 9.43 7.28
N VAL A 104 -0.83 9.72 6.23
CA VAL A 104 -1.64 10.94 6.14
C VAL A 104 -2.63 11.02 7.30
N GLY A 105 -3.37 9.93 7.57
CA GLY A 105 -4.31 9.84 8.70
C GLY A 105 -3.63 9.99 10.06
N LEU A 106 -2.44 9.38 10.25
CA LEU A 106 -1.64 9.52 11.47
C LEU A 106 -1.25 10.99 11.72
N VAL A 107 -0.68 11.66 10.71
CA VAL A 107 -0.26 13.06 10.80
C VAL A 107 -1.45 14.00 10.97
N LYS A 108 -2.60 13.67 10.37
CA LYS A 108 -3.85 14.43 10.51
C LYS A 108 -4.41 14.37 11.94
N GLY A 109 -4.23 13.25 12.65
CA GLY A 109 -4.74 13.02 14.01
C GLY A 109 -5.86 11.99 14.10
N GLU A 110 -6.10 11.21 13.05
CA GLU A 110 -7.16 10.18 13.00
C GLU A 110 -6.88 8.99 13.92
N TYR A 111 -5.61 8.80 14.32
CA TYR A 111 -5.16 7.79 15.29
C TYR A 111 -5.08 8.31 16.74
N GLY A 112 -5.56 9.53 17.00
CA GLY A 112 -5.50 10.19 18.29
C GLY A 112 -4.27 11.11 18.45
N HIS A 113 -4.05 11.58 19.69
CA HIS A 113 -2.95 12.50 20.00
C HIS A 113 -1.59 11.82 19.95
N THR A 114 -0.63 12.52 19.37
CA THR A 114 0.76 12.07 19.36
C THR A 114 1.52 12.58 20.59
N PRO A 115 2.54 11.84 21.10
CA PRO A 115 3.35 12.24 22.26
C PRO A 115 4.03 13.61 22.11
N VAL A 116 4.42 13.95 20.89
CA VAL A 116 5.02 15.26 20.54
C VAL A 116 4.13 15.94 19.52
N LYS A 117 3.94 17.25 19.68
CA LYS A 117 3.16 18.04 18.71
C LYS A 117 3.85 18.03 17.35
N ILE A 118 3.09 17.68 16.33
CA ILE A 118 3.54 17.73 14.95
C ILE A 118 3.61 19.20 14.49
N ASP A 119 4.69 19.55 13.79
CA ASP A 119 4.83 20.88 13.19
C ASP A 119 3.64 21.20 12.27
N PRO A 120 2.96 22.35 12.45
CA PRO A 120 1.77 22.70 11.66
C PRO A 120 2.04 22.82 10.15
N GLU A 121 3.24 23.27 9.75
CA GLU A 121 3.59 23.37 8.33
C GLU A 121 3.90 21.99 7.75
N PHE A 122 4.54 21.11 8.51
CA PHE A 122 4.70 19.71 8.11
C PHE A 122 3.34 19.02 7.98
N ARG A 123 2.44 19.21 8.96
CA ARG A 123 1.07 18.66 8.89
C ARG A 123 0.34 19.17 7.65
N PHE A 124 0.42 20.47 7.37
CA PHE A 124 -0.18 21.04 6.16
C PHE A 124 0.39 20.45 4.88
N LYS A 125 1.71 20.26 4.81
CA LYS A 125 2.38 19.59 3.67
C LYS A 125 1.88 18.16 3.45
N ILE A 126 1.62 17.41 4.52
CA ILE A 126 1.22 15.99 4.44
C ILE A 126 -0.26 15.82 4.17
N CYS A 127 -1.14 16.50 4.92
CA CYS A 127 -2.59 16.26 4.91
C CYS A 127 -3.45 17.50 4.60
N GLY A 128 -2.85 18.65 4.28
CA GLY A 128 -3.57 19.86 3.86
C GLY A 128 -4.24 20.64 5.01
N VAL A 129 -4.06 20.23 6.28
CA VAL A 129 -4.57 20.94 7.47
C VAL A 129 -3.44 21.26 8.43
N ARG A 130 -3.53 22.39 9.16
CA ARG A 130 -2.53 22.81 10.15
C ARG A 130 -2.85 22.32 11.56
N GLU A 131 -4.12 22.11 11.84
CA GLU A 131 -4.62 21.68 13.15
C GLU A 131 -4.92 20.20 13.14
N GLU A 132 -4.80 19.58 14.31
CA GLU A 132 -5.14 18.17 14.51
C GLU A 132 -6.64 17.98 14.30
N THR A 133 -6.98 17.03 13.45
CA THR A 133 -8.36 16.71 13.07
C THR A 133 -8.61 15.25 13.35
N HIS A 134 -9.40 14.96 14.39
CA HIS A 134 -9.78 13.60 14.74
C HIS A 134 -10.78 13.00 13.76
N TYR A 135 -10.80 11.68 13.69
CA TYR A 135 -11.80 10.98 12.92
C TYR A 135 -13.20 11.23 13.52
N ASP A 136 -14.11 11.73 12.71
CA ASP A 136 -15.48 12.01 13.10
C ASP A 136 -16.39 10.83 12.75
N THR A 137 -16.63 9.97 13.73
CA THR A 137 -17.47 8.77 13.57
C THR A 137 -18.92 9.10 13.24
N SER A 138 -19.41 10.33 13.53
CA SER A 138 -20.78 10.75 13.21
C SER A 138 -21.02 10.89 11.70
N LYS A 139 -19.96 11.05 10.93
CA LYS A 139 -19.98 11.16 9.46
C LYS A 139 -19.76 9.82 8.75
N TYR A 140 -19.62 8.74 9.53
CA TYR A 140 -19.42 7.43 8.93
C TYR A 140 -20.62 7.05 8.06
N GLN A 141 -20.34 6.59 6.84
CA GLN A 141 -21.34 6.05 5.93
C GLN A 141 -20.98 4.60 5.64
N MET A 142 -21.99 3.73 5.66
CA MET A 142 -21.81 2.33 5.30
C MET A 142 -21.25 2.20 3.88
N GLN A 143 -20.43 1.19 3.67
CA GLN A 143 -19.87 0.92 2.36
C GLN A 143 -20.97 0.61 1.34
N PRO A 144 -20.83 1.08 0.08
CA PRO A 144 -21.76 0.75 -0.97
C PRO A 144 -21.85 -0.77 -1.18
N ASN A 145 -23.09 -1.29 -1.21
CA ASN A 145 -23.36 -2.70 -1.47
C ASN A 145 -24.13 -2.86 -2.80
N PRO A 146 -23.45 -2.69 -3.97
CA PRO A 146 -24.10 -2.76 -5.27
C PRO A 146 -24.48 -4.18 -5.66
N GLU A 147 -25.39 -4.30 -6.62
CA GLU A 147 -25.63 -5.53 -7.35
C GLU A 147 -24.50 -5.77 -8.36
N LEU A 148 -24.15 -7.04 -8.59
CA LEU A 148 -23.11 -7.49 -9.51
C LEU A 148 -23.75 -8.08 -10.77
N PRO A 149 -23.89 -7.32 -11.87
CA PRO A 149 -24.46 -7.82 -13.11
C PRO A 149 -23.69 -9.03 -13.66
N GLU A 150 -22.35 -9.01 -13.52
CA GLU A 150 -21.44 -10.09 -13.92
C GLU A 150 -21.62 -11.39 -13.14
N ALA A 151 -22.28 -11.32 -11.98
CA ALA A 151 -22.61 -12.48 -11.13
C ALA A 151 -24.12 -12.78 -11.10
N GLY A 152 -24.86 -12.38 -12.15
CA GLY A 152 -26.29 -12.62 -12.25
C GLY A 152 -27.17 -11.68 -11.43
N GLY A 153 -26.68 -10.49 -11.07
CA GLY A 153 -27.42 -9.47 -10.34
C GLY A 153 -27.52 -9.68 -8.83
N VAL A 154 -26.72 -10.56 -8.25
CA VAL A 154 -26.66 -10.72 -6.79
C VAL A 154 -25.95 -9.54 -6.14
N LYS A 155 -26.32 -9.24 -4.88
CA LYS A 155 -25.63 -8.19 -4.12
C LYS A 155 -24.19 -8.59 -3.82
N LEU A 156 -23.30 -7.60 -3.81
CA LEU A 156 -21.88 -7.78 -3.45
C LEU A 156 -21.74 -8.43 -2.07
N ALA A 157 -22.44 -7.93 -1.06
CA ALA A 157 -22.56 -8.56 0.26
C ALA A 157 -23.99 -9.04 0.47
N ALA A 158 -24.20 -10.35 0.58
CA ALA A 158 -25.50 -10.98 0.65
C ALA A 158 -25.95 -11.31 2.08
N ASP A 159 -25.02 -11.48 3.00
CA ASP A 159 -25.29 -11.81 4.41
C ASP A 159 -24.53 -10.85 5.36
N GLU A 160 -24.81 -10.96 6.65
CA GLU A 160 -24.23 -10.11 7.69
C GLU A 160 -22.72 -10.21 7.77
N LYS A 161 -22.14 -11.40 7.55
CA LYS A 161 -20.69 -11.61 7.56
C LYS A 161 -20.02 -10.90 6.39
N GLU A 162 -20.61 -11.01 5.20
CA GLU A 162 -20.11 -10.34 4.00
C GLU A 162 -20.24 -8.82 4.12
N VAL A 163 -21.32 -8.33 4.74
CA VAL A 163 -21.47 -6.90 5.06
C VAL A 163 -20.38 -6.45 6.03
N LEU A 164 -20.14 -7.18 7.11
CA LEU A 164 -19.08 -6.86 8.06
C LEU A 164 -17.69 -6.92 7.42
N LEU A 165 -17.43 -7.88 6.53
CA LEU A 165 -16.19 -7.93 5.75
C LEU A 165 -16.03 -6.69 4.87
N LEU A 166 -17.10 -6.27 4.21
CA LEU A 166 -17.10 -5.08 3.35
C LEU A 166 -16.86 -3.80 4.16
N GLU A 167 -17.44 -3.69 5.36
CA GLU A 167 -17.26 -2.55 6.24
C GLU A 167 -15.84 -2.47 6.84
N LEU A 168 -15.29 -3.62 7.27
CA LEU A 168 -13.98 -3.65 7.94
C LEU A 168 -12.80 -3.62 6.95
N PHE A 169 -12.99 -4.16 5.74
CA PHE A 169 -11.93 -4.31 4.74
C PHE A 169 -12.42 -3.95 3.33
N PRO A 170 -12.91 -2.72 3.09
CA PRO A 170 -13.72 -2.39 1.91
C PRO A 170 -13.05 -2.75 0.57
N LEU A 171 -11.77 -2.46 0.40
CA LEU A 171 -11.08 -2.72 -0.86
C LEU A 171 -10.85 -4.22 -1.11
N VAL A 172 -10.30 -4.90 -0.10
CA VAL A 172 -9.99 -6.35 -0.22
C VAL A 172 -11.26 -7.17 -0.30
N ALA A 173 -12.26 -6.86 0.55
CA ALA A 173 -13.53 -7.56 0.57
C ALA A 173 -14.32 -7.39 -0.74
N LYS A 174 -14.35 -6.19 -1.31
CA LYS A 174 -14.99 -5.93 -2.60
C LYS A 174 -14.44 -6.85 -3.68
N THR A 175 -13.12 -6.91 -3.85
CA THR A 175 -12.47 -7.77 -4.84
C THR A 175 -12.73 -9.26 -4.55
N PHE A 176 -12.57 -9.67 -3.29
CA PHE A 176 -12.78 -11.06 -2.88
C PHE A 176 -14.21 -11.53 -3.12
N LEU A 177 -15.20 -10.76 -2.64
CA LEU A 177 -16.62 -11.11 -2.76
C LEU A 177 -17.07 -11.10 -4.22
N THR A 178 -16.62 -10.12 -5.03
CA THR A 178 -16.91 -10.10 -6.47
C THR A 178 -16.39 -11.36 -7.14
N ASN A 179 -15.11 -11.69 -6.96
CA ASN A 179 -14.51 -12.90 -7.57
C ASN A 179 -15.18 -14.18 -7.11
N MET A 180 -15.55 -14.29 -5.83
CA MET A 180 -16.25 -15.45 -5.29
C MET A 180 -17.62 -15.62 -5.96
N LYS A 181 -18.40 -14.55 -6.06
CA LYS A 181 -19.76 -14.59 -6.63
C LYS A 181 -19.75 -14.82 -8.15
N VAL A 182 -18.82 -14.22 -8.87
CA VAL A 182 -18.64 -14.45 -10.32
C VAL A 182 -18.30 -15.91 -10.57
N LYS A 183 -17.34 -16.48 -9.83
CA LYS A 183 -17.00 -17.91 -9.96
C LYS A 183 -18.19 -18.84 -9.64
N ALA A 184 -18.96 -18.52 -8.59
CA ALA A 184 -20.15 -19.29 -8.24
C ALA A 184 -21.23 -19.22 -9.33
N TYR A 185 -21.42 -18.04 -9.91
CA TYR A 185 -22.36 -17.83 -11.02
C TYR A 185 -21.92 -18.54 -12.29
N GLU A 186 -20.63 -18.48 -12.66
CA GLU A 186 -20.09 -19.23 -13.80
C GLU A 186 -20.24 -20.75 -13.61
N ALA A 187 -19.98 -21.26 -12.41
CA ALA A 187 -20.16 -22.67 -12.09
C ALA A 187 -21.64 -23.10 -12.11
N SER A 188 -22.59 -22.19 -11.92
CA SER A 188 -24.03 -22.46 -11.97
C SER A 188 -24.63 -22.46 -13.38
N LYS A 189 -23.88 -21.92 -14.37
CA LYS A 189 -24.32 -21.96 -15.78
C LYS A 189 -24.25 -23.39 -16.31
N PRO A 190 -25.28 -23.88 -17.01
CA PRO A 190 -25.21 -25.16 -17.73
C PRO A 190 -24.01 -25.12 -18.67
N ALA A 191 -23.20 -26.18 -18.67
CA ALA A 191 -22.05 -26.29 -19.56
C ALA A 191 -22.52 -26.20 -21.01
N GLU A 192 -22.30 -25.09 -21.69
CA GLU A 192 -22.35 -25.05 -23.15
C GLU A 192 -21.23 -25.95 -23.69
N PRO A 193 -21.48 -26.74 -24.77
CA PRO A 193 -20.45 -27.61 -25.31
C PRO A 193 -19.24 -26.78 -25.74
N ALA A 194 -18.10 -27.19 -25.21
CA ALA A 194 -16.80 -26.53 -25.34
C ALA A 194 -16.49 -26.19 -26.82
N ALA A 195 -16.68 -24.95 -27.19
CA ALA A 195 -15.97 -24.36 -28.30
C ALA A 195 -14.52 -24.14 -27.84
N LYS A 196 -13.60 -24.74 -28.57
CA LYS A 196 -12.16 -24.81 -28.29
C LYS A 196 -11.62 -23.48 -27.79
N ALA A 197 -11.10 -23.49 -26.57
CA ALA A 197 -10.28 -22.41 -26.05
C ALA A 197 -9.06 -22.27 -26.95
N GLY A 198 -9.03 -21.19 -27.73
CA GLY A 198 -7.84 -20.72 -28.42
C GLY A 198 -6.86 -20.23 -27.36
N GLU A 199 -5.66 -20.73 -27.44
CA GLU A 199 -4.49 -20.30 -26.68
C GLU A 199 -4.39 -18.79 -26.76
N THR A 200 -4.31 -18.15 -25.60
CA THR A 200 -3.96 -16.73 -25.51
C THR A 200 -2.43 -16.65 -25.66
N PRO A 201 -1.89 -16.06 -26.70
CA PRO A 201 -0.45 -15.84 -26.77
C PRO A 201 -0.08 -14.78 -25.73
N ALA A 202 0.87 -15.12 -24.88
CA ALA A 202 1.68 -14.11 -24.22
C ALA A 202 2.45 -13.34 -25.31
N GLY A 203 1.91 -12.21 -25.70
CA GLY A 203 2.48 -11.33 -26.70
C GLY A 203 2.81 -10.01 -26.04
N GLU A 204 4.09 -9.78 -25.80
CA GLU A 204 4.67 -8.47 -25.59
C GLU A 204 4.25 -7.55 -26.73
N THR A 205 3.33 -6.65 -26.49
CA THR A 205 3.11 -5.53 -27.39
C THR A 205 3.70 -4.30 -26.71
N GLN A 206 4.96 -4.03 -27.01
CA GLN A 206 5.53 -2.70 -26.80
C GLN A 206 4.81 -1.74 -27.76
N ALA A 207 3.67 -1.23 -27.32
CA ALA A 207 3.07 -0.06 -27.94
C ALA A 207 3.99 1.14 -27.68
N VAL A 208 4.36 1.85 -28.71
CA VAL A 208 5.07 3.14 -28.61
C VAL A 208 4.17 4.08 -27.83
N ILE A 209 4.54 4.33 -26.56
CA ILE A 209 3.75 5.15 -25.63
C ILE A 209 4.06 6.61 -25.95
N THR A 210 3.22 7.26 -26.72
CA THR A 210 3.21 8.70 -26.95
C THR A 210 2.22 9.32 -25.98
N GLY A 211 2.73 9.99 -24.92
CA GLY A 211 1.90 10.67 -23.92
C GLY A 211 2.61 10.84 -22.58
N ASN A 212 2.03 11.63 -21.68
CA ASN A 212 2.54 11.73 -20.32
C ASN A 212 2.18 10.47 -19.53
N VAL A 213 3.18 9.74 -19.11
CA VAL A 213 3.06 8.43 -18.48
C VAL A 213 2.93 8.59 -16.98
N VAL A 214 1.93 7.96 -16.37
CA VAL A 214 1.85 7.73 -14.93
C VAL A 214 2.43 6.35 -14.64
N THR A 215 3.50 6.30 -13.86
CA THR A 215 4.22 5.07 -13.54
C THR A 215 4.04 4.67 -12.09
N ALA A 216 4.22 3.39 -11.78
CA ALA A 216 4.27 2.89 -10.41
C ALA A 216 5.48 3.48 -9.68
N PRO A 217 5.29 4.20 -8.55
CA PRO A 217 6.39 4.80 -7.79
C PRO A 217 7.18 3.77 -6.98
N LEU A 218 6.59 2.62 -6.71
CA LEU A 218 7.15 1.53 -5.93
C LEU A 218 6.57 0.19 -6.41
N PRO A 219 7.25 -0.93 -6.15
CA PRO A 219 6.73 -2.22 -6.52
C PRO A 219 5.57 -2.63 -5.60
N GLY A 220 4.55 -3.26 -6.17
CA GLY A 220 3.37 -3.66 -5.42
C GLY A 220 2.30 -4.31 -6.29
N ARG A 221 1.06 -4.32 -5.81
CA ARG A 221 -0.10 -4.85 -6.52
C ARG A 221 -1.14 -3.75 -6.71
N ILE A 222 -1.68 -3.61 -7.90
CA ILE A 222 -2.79 -2.68 -8.16
C ILE A 222 -4.06 -3.20 -7.48
N ILE A 223 -4.57 -2.43 -6.50
CA ILE A 223 -5.82 -2.77 -5.80
C ILE A 223 -7.03 -2.20 -6.53
N GLU A 224 -6.93 -0.96 -6.94
CA GLU A 224 -8.03 -0.27 -7.60
C GLU A 224 -7.53 0.71 -8.66
N LEU A 225 -8.26 0.80 -9.77
CA LEU A 225 -8.14 1.85 -10.77
C LEU A 225 -9.34 2.77 -10.62
N LYS A 226 -9.11 4.03 -10.26
CA LYS A 226 -10.17 5.03 -10.00
C LYS A 226 -10.60 5.78 -11.25
N VAL A 227 -9.98 5.49 -12.39
CA VAL A 227 -10.25 6.15 -13.68
C VAL A 227 -10.41 5.12 -14.79
N LYS A 228 -11.11 5.52 -15.85
CA LYS A 228 -11.28 4.75 -17.08
C LYS A 228 -10.66 5.50 -18.25
N VAL A 229 -10.38 4.78 -19.34
CA VAL A 229 -9.94 5.39 -20.60
C VAL A 229 -10.97 6.44 -21.08
N GLY A 230 -10.50 7.64 -21.35
CA GLY A 230 -11.32 8.79 -21.73
C GLY A 230 -11.71 9.72 -20.58
N ASP A 231 -11.51 9.35 -19.32
CA ASP A 231 -11.83 10.21 -18.18
C ASP A 231 -10.91 11.44 -18.13
N ALA A 232 -11.48 12.58 -17.74
CA ALA A 232 -10.71 13.79 -17.48
C ALA A 232 -10.10 13.72 -16.07
N VAL A 233 -8.80 13.95 -15.96
CA VAL A 233 -8.06 13.96 -14.71
C VAL A 233 -7.33 15.28 -14.49
N LYS A 234 -7.19 15.70 -13.24
CA LYS A 234 -6.42 16.89 -12.84
C LYS A 234 -5.07 16.48 -12.25
N ALA A 235 -4.09 17.37 -12.35
CA ALA A 235 -2.82 17.18 -11.64
C ALA A 235 -3.09 17.05 -10.12
N GLY A 236 -2.52 16.02 -9.49
CA GLY A 236 -2.75 15.67 -8.08
C GLY A 236 -3.99 14.81 -7.84
N GLN A 237 -4.80 14.53 -8.85
CA GLN A 237 -5.96 13.62 -8.71
C GLN A 237 -5.49 12.18 -8.64
N GLU A 238 -6.05 11.43 -7.69
CA GLU A 238 -5.82 9.99 -7.53
C GLU A 238 -6.39 9.23 -8.72
N VAL A 239 -5.57 8.36 -9.31
CA VAL A 239 -5.90 7.57 -10.51
C VAL A 239 -5.87 6.07 -10.27
N ALA A 240 -5.09 5.63 -9.29
CA ALA A 240 -5.01 4.23 -8.89
C ALA A 240 -4.60 4.09 -7.42
N VAL A 241 -4.88 2.93 -6.84
CA VAL A 241 -4.38 2.51 -5.52
C VAL A 241 -3.45 1.32 -5.69
N LEU A 242 -2.25 1.46 -5.15
CA LEU A 242 -1.21 0.43 -5.16
C LEU A 242 -1.02 -0.10 -3.74
N GLU A 243 -1.16 -1.39 -3.52
CA GLU A 243 -0.73 -2.04 -2.27
C GLU A 243 0.76 -2.36 -2.33
N ALA A 244 1.51 -1.80 -1.40
CA ALA A 244 2.89 -2.15 -1.15
C ALA A 244 3.13 -2.24 0.36
N MET A 245 3.85 -3.27 0.81
CA MET A 245 4.15 -3.50 2.23
C MET A 245 2.89 -3.60 3.12
N LYS A 246 1.79 -4.19 2.61
CA LYS A 246 0.47 -4.25 3.27
C LYS A 246 -0.15 -2.88 3.59
N MET A 247 0.30 -1.85 2.88
CA MET A 247 -0.18 -0.48 2.99
C MET A 247 -0.67 -0.04 1.62
N GLU A 248 -1.75 0.72 1.61
CA GLU A 248 -2.30 1.31 0.41
C GLU A 248 -1.58 2.63 0.10
N ASN A 249 -1.15 2.78 -1.13
CA ASN A 249 -0.47 3.99 -1.61
C ASN A 249 -1.27 4.56 -2.77
N GLU A 250 -1.66 5.82 -2.64
CA GLU A 250 -2.38 6.55 -3.67
C GLU A 250 -1.43 6.92 -4.80
N ILE A 251 -1.80 6.59 -6.03
CA ILE A 251 -1.11 7.01 -7.23
C ILE A 251 -1.85 8.18 -7.84
N ASN A 252 -1.17 9.31 -7.90
CA ASN A 252 -1.75 10.56 -8.38
C ASN A 252 -1.26 10.91 -9.78
N SER A 253 -2.15 11.50 -10.59
CA SER A 253 -1.77 12.05 -11.89
C SER A 253 -0.84 13.25 -11.71
N HIS A 254 0.26 13.28 -12.44
CA HIS A 254 1.18 14.43 -12.43
C HIS A 254 0.73 15.59 -13.31
N LYS A 255 -0.27 15.36 -14.16
CA LYS A 255 -0.78 16.36 -15.13
C LYS A 255 -2.29 16.33 -15.23
N THR A 256 -2.82 17.46 -15.69
CA THR A 256 -4.21 17.58 -16.10
C THR A 256 -4.35 17.17 -17.57
N GLY A 257 -5.35 16.33 -17.87
CA GLY A 257 -5.59 15.85 -19.24
C GLY A 257 -6.68 14.79 -19.27
N ARG A 258 -6.66 13.94 -20.28
CA ARG A 258 -7.55 12.77 -20.39
C ARG A 258 -6.75 11.48 -20.33
N VAL A 259 -7.31 10.45 -19.72
CA VAL A 259 -6.72 9.11 -19.69
C VAL A 259 -6.78 8.51 -21.10
N GLY A 260 -5.60 8.34 -21.72
CA GLY A 260 -5.49 7.79 -23.08
C GLY A 260 -5.51 6.26 -23.07
N MET A 261 -4.61 5.65 -22.31
CA MET A 261 -4.49 4.19 -22.18
C MET A 261 -4.29 3.79 -20.74
N ILE A 262 -4.82 2.64 -20.34
CA ILE A 262 -4.53 1.98 -19.06
C ILE A 262 -3.82 0.68 -19.38
N ALA A 263 -2.57 0.55 -18.90
CA ALA A 263 -1.68 -0.58 -19.19
C ALA A 263 -1.78 -1.72 -18.17
N VAL A 264 -2.49 -1.51 -17.05
CA VAL A 264 -2.60 -2.47 -15.93
C VAL A 264 -4.06 -2.72 -15.56
N LYS A 265 -4.30 -3.83 -14.86
CA LYS A 265 -5.62 -4.20 -14.32
C LYS A 265 -5.54 -4.31 -12.80
N THR A 266 -6.68 -4.23 -12.15
CA THR A 266 -6.82 -4.57 -10.73
C THR A 266 -6.33 -6.00 -10.48
N GLY A 267 -5.42 -6.16 -9.52
CA GLY A 267 -4.78 -7.43 -9.19
C GLY A 267 -3.40 -7.64 -9.80
N ASP A 268 -2.98 -6.82 -10.78
CA ASP A 268 -1.67 -6.94 -11.41
C ASP A 268 -0.53 -6.56 -10.44
N ALA A 269 0.55 -7.32 -10.51
CA ALA A 269 1.80 -6.97 -9.84
C ALA A 269 2.60 -6.03 -10.75
N VAL A 270 3.07 -4.93 -10.18
CA VAL A 270 3.87 -3.91 -10.89
C VAL A 270 5.18 -3.66 -10.18
N ASN A 271 6.20 -3.30 -10.93
CA ASN A 271 7.50 -2.89 -10.42
C ASN A 271 7.63 -1.35 -10.48
N THR A 272 8.60 -0.81 -9.74
CA THR A 272 8.92 0.61 -9.84
C THR A 272 9.23 1.00 -11.28
N GLY A 273 8.53 2.00 -11.79
CA GLY A 273 8.70 2.50 -13.16
C GLY A 273 7.76 1.86 -14.19
N ASP A 274 7.03 0.80 -13.85
CA ASP A 274 6.05 0.20 -14.75
C ASP A 274 4.96 1.22 -15.09
N VAL A 275 4.57 1.26 -16.35
CA VAL A 275 3.54 2.18 -16.86
C VAL A 275 2.17 1.70 -16.40
N LEU A 276 1.44 2.56 -15.72
CA LEU A 276 0.08 2.29 -15.25
C LEU A 276 -0.97 2.82 -16.24
N LEU A 277 -0.82 4.07 -16.64
CA LEU A 277 -1.70 4.72 -17.61
C LEU A 277 -1.00 5.92 -18.27
N THR A 278 -1.59 6.40 -19.36
CA THR A 278 -1.17 7.63 -20.04
C THR A 278 -2.21 8.72 -19.85
N VAL A 279 -1.75 9.98 -19.78
CA VAL A 279 -2.60 11.17 -19.73
C VAL A 279 -2.21 12.07 -20.92
N GLU A 280 -3.18 12.37 -21.78
CA GLU A 280 -3.04 13.19 -22.97
C GLU A 280 -3.57 14.62 -22.73
#